data_5d42a964680cfc6f1ce3dfdffc69b39c
#
_entry.id   5d42a964680cfc6f1ce3dfdffc69b39c
#
_cell.length_a   1.000
_cell.length_b   1.000
_cell.length_c   1.000
_cell.angle_alpha   90.00
_cell.angle_beta   90.00
_cell.angle_gamma   90.00
#
_symmetry.space_group_name_H-M   'P 1'
#
loop_
_entity.id
_entity.type
_entity.pdbx_description
1 polymer ?
#
loop_
_entity_poly.entity_id
_entity_poly.type
_entity_poly.pdbx_seq_one_letter_code
_entity_poly.pdbx_strand_id
1 'polypeptide(L)'
;HLTAAAWHQLWRYRTRSLLMMTCAALGVAGSIAAVNYAAGGRQQVIGQVARLGTNVIVVSALQDRGSGGRARSGSIVTTLREADYRALRAGIPSIARSSALVSASLRLKAAELSKVSPVVGCEPDFFRIKHWAVAEGEVFDDAQLRRAARVVLLGATVARDLYGSASPLGERLFINRVPFEGIGVLVERGQGID
;
A
#
# COMPACT_ATOMS: atom_id res chain seq x y z
N HIS A 1 27.05 31.67 -49.75
CA HIS A 1 27.88 30.71 -50.55
C HIS A 1 28.36 29.50 -49.77
N LEU A 2 28.53 29.57 -48.44
CA LEU A 2 28.99 28.45 -47.59
C LEU A 2 27.95 27.35 -47.41
N THR A 3 26.66 27.67 -47.43
CA THR A 3 25.57 26.70 -47.25
C THR A 3 25.41 25.76 -48.44
N ALA A 4 25.63 26.26 -49.68
CA ALA A 4 25.50 25.46 -50.89
C ALA A 4 26.64 24.44 -51.05
N ALA A 5 27.87 24.78 -50.60
CA ALA A 5 29.00 23.89 -50.64
C ALA A 5 28.85 22.75 -49.59
N ALA A 6 28.31 23.04 -48.43
CA ALA A 6 28.01 22.05 -47.39
C ALA A 6 26.92 21.03 -47.86
N TRP A 7 25.91 21.50 -48.59
CA TRP A 7 24.85 20.64 -49.13
C TRP A 7 25.39 19.65 -50.16
N HIS A 8 26.32 20.07 -51.05
CA HIS A 8 26.95 19.20 -52.05
C HIS A 8 27.84 18.13 -51.45
N GLN A 9 28.53 18.44 -50.33
CA GLN A 9 29.34 17.46 -49.64
C GLN A 9 28.52 16.40 -48.89
N LEU A 10 27.37 16.78 -48.32
CA LEU A 10 26.42 15.84 -47.71
C LEU A 10 25.90 14.79 -48.67
N TRP A 11 25.67 15.15 -49.94
CA TRP A 11 25.20 14.22 -50.97
C TRP A 11 26.26 13.25 -51.46
N ARG A 12 27.52 13.65 -51.42
CA ARG A 12 28.65 12.83 -51.92
C ARG A 12 29.04 11.70 -50.93
N TYR A 13 28.74 11.87 -49.62
CA TYR A 13 29.02 10.87 -48.60
C TYR A 13 27.71 10.48 -47.83
N ARG A 14 26.69 10.08 -48.58
CA ARG A 14 25.35 9.78 -48.04
C ARG A 14 25.34 8.81 -46.85
N THR A 15 26.16 7.75 -46.93
CA THR A 15 26.25 6.74 -45.87
C THR A 15 26.83 7.30 -44.57
N ARG A 16 27.86 8.15 -44.66
CA ARG A 16 28.50 8.77 -43.49
C ARG A 16 27.61 9.82 -42.84
N SER A 17 26.92 10.64 -43.63
CA SER A 17 25.97 11.64 -43.13
C SER A 17 24.75 11.00 -42.49
N LEU A 18 24.25 9.90 -43.07
CA LEU A 18 23.12 9.16 -42.53
C LEU A 18 23.48 8.51 -41.19
N LEU A 19 24.69 7.95 -41.09
CA LEU A 19 25.20 7.36 -39.84
C LEU A 19 25.33 8.41 -38.73
N MET A 20 25.86 9.59 -39.03
CA MET A 20 25.95 10.68 -38.04
C MET A 20 24.60 11.20 -37.61
N MET A 21 23.63 11.34 -38.52
CA MET A 21 22.26 11.73 -38.19
C MET A 21 21.54 10.70 -37.29
N THR A 22 21.69 9.42 -37.60
CA THR A 22 21.09 8.36 -36.77
C THR A 22 21.72 8.31 -35.37
N CYS A 23 23.03 8.45 -35.24
CA CYS A 23 23.68 8.53 -33.94
C CYS A 23 23.21 9.73 -33.11
N ALA A 24 23.10 10.91 -33.74
CA ALA A 24 22.61 12.12 -33.08
C ALA A 24 21.11 11.96 -32.65
N ALA A 25 20.28 11.41 -33.54
CA ALA A 25 18.88 11.16 -33.23
C ALA A 25 18.71 10.17 -32.09
N LEU A 26 19.45 9.08 -32.05
CA LEU A 26 19.47 8.11 -30.96
C LEU A 26 19.91 8.73 -29.62
N GLY A 27 20.94 9.59 -29.65
CA GLY A 27 21.36 10.30 -28.44
C GLY A 27 20.32 11.22 -27.87
N VAL A 28 19.65 11.99 -28.71
CA VAL A 28 18.54 12.88 -28.28
C VAL A 28 17.34 12.07 -27.80
N ALA A 29 16.94 11.04 -28.56
CA ALA A 29 15.82 10.17 -28.16
C ALA A 29 16.08 9.47 -26.83
N GLY A 30 17.30 8.97 -26.61
CA GLY A 30 17.70 8.35 -25.35
C GLY A 30 17.65 9.32 -24.17
N SER A 31 18.10 10.55 -24.36
CA SER A 31 18.04 11.58 -23.32
C SER A 31 16.60 11.95 -22.95
N ILE A 32 15.74 12.11 -23.94
CA ILE A 32 14.30 12.41 -23.72
C ILE A 32 13.62 11.23 -23.02
N ALA A 33 13.90 10.00 -23.45
CA ALA A 33 13.33 8.81 -22.82
C ALA A 33 13.77 8.69 -21.34
N ALA A 34 15.04 8.94 -21.03
CA ALA A 34 15.54 8.88 -19.67
C ALA A 34 14.89 9.92 -18.75
N VAL A 35 14.70 11.16 -19.23
CA VAL A 35 14.03 12.23 -18.45
C VAL A 35 12.56 11.89 -18.22
N ASN A 36 11.85 11.40 -19.23
CA ASN A 36 10.45 11.01 -19.10
C ASN A 36 10.26 9.81 -18.17
N TYR A 37 11.17 8.83 -18.19
CA TYR A 37 11.14 7.69 -17.28
C TYR A 37 11.35 8.12 -15.82
N ALA A 38 12.30 9.03 -15.59
CA ALA A 38 12.56 9.59 -14.26
C ALA A 38 11.39 10.44 -13.74
N ALA A 39 10.75 11.21 -14.60
CA ALA A 39 9.57 12.03 -14.25
C ALA A 39 8.32 11.18 -13.97
N GLY A 40 8.10 10.10 -14.72
CA GLY A 40 7.00 9.17 -14.52
C GLY A 40 7.07 8.45 -13.17
N GLY A 41 8.25 8.00 -12.76
CA GLY A 41 8.47 7.38 -11.46
C GLY A 41 8.17 8.31 -10.28
N ARG A 42 8.51 9.58 -10.41
CA ARG A 42 8.27 10.58 -9.38
C ARG A 42 6.79 10.90 -9.15
N GLN A 43 6.01 10.96 -10.22
CA GLN A 43 4.57 11.19 -10.13
C GLN A 43 3.82 10.01 -9.50
N GLN A 44 4.29 8.80 -9.72
CA GLN A 44 3.71 7.59 -9.15
C GLN A 44 3.89 7.57 -7.62
N VAL A 45 5.05 7.98 -7.11
CA VAL A 45 5.34 8.10 -5.67
C VAL A 45 4.52 9.21 -5.02
N ILE A 46 4.43 10.39 -5.65
CA ILE A 46 3.64 11.52 -5.11
C ILE A 46 2.14 11.17 -5.07
N GLY A 47 1.63 10.47 -6.08
CA GLY A 47 0.24 10.00 -6.10
C GLY A 47 -0.09 8.99 -5.00
N GLN A 48 0.86 8.17 -4.60
CA GLN A 48 0.71 7.23 -3.49
C GLN A 48 0.68 7.96 -2.13
N VAL A 49 1.56 8.94 -1.93
CA VAL A 49 1.59 9.76 -0.71
C VAL A 49 0.33 10.63 -0.57
N ALA A 50 -0.18 11.19 -1.66
CA ALA A 50 -1.41 11.98 -1.65
C ALA A 50 -2.67 11.16 -1.27
N ARG A 51 -2.66 9.86 -1.54
CA ARG A 51 -3.75 8.94 -1.15
C ARG A 51 -3.74 8.56 0.34
N LEU A 52 -2.62 8.74 1.04
CA LEU A 52 -2.49 8.50 2.48
C LEU A 52 -3.17 9.59 3.33
N GLY A 53 -3.62 10.69 2.71
CA GLY A 53 -4.15 11.86 3.41
C GLY A 53 -3.02 12.79 3.89
N THR A 54 -3.23 14.08 3.73
CA THR A 54 -2.21 15.12 4.02
C THR A 54 -1.85 15.29 5.50
N ASN A 55 -2.62 14.67 6.43
CA ASN A 55 -2.48 14.87 7.87
C ASN A 55 -2.40 13.54 8.67
N VAL A 56 -1.85 12.48 8.08
CA VAL A 56 -1.67 11.20 8.78
C VAL A 56 -0.20 10.99 9.13
N ILE A 57 0.07 10.79 10.41
CA ILE A 57 1.39 10.42 10.93
C ILE A 57 1.33 8.95 11.32
N VAL A 58 2.19 8.13 10.73
CA VAL A 58 2.35 6.72 11.08
C VAL A 58 3.59 6.57 11.95
N VAL A 59 3.38 6.13 13.18
CA VAL A 59 4.47 5.82 14.12
C VAL A 59 4.63 4.32 14.17
N SER A 60 5.78 3.83 13.76
CA SER A 60 6.11 2.40 13.78
C SER A 60 7.37 2.14 14.59
N ALA A 61 7.43 0.96 15.24
CA ALA A 61 8.65 0.51 15.89
C ALA A 61 9.77 0.40 14.85
N LEU A 62 10.95 0.95 15.17
CA LEU A 62 12.11 0.85 14.30
C LEU A 62 12.53 -0.62 14.21
N GLN A 63 12.39 -1.21 13.02
CA GLN A 63 13.05 -2.48 12.75
C GLN A 63 14.54 -2.20 12.59
N ASP A 64 15.33 -2.68 13.51
CA ASP A 64 16.78 -2.66 13.38
C ASP A 64 17.17 -3.52 12.15
N ARG A 65 17.36 -2.83 11.02
CA ARG A 65 18.03 -3.43 9.88
C ARG A 65 19.50 -3.52 10.27
N GLY A 66 19.84 -4.63 10.95
CA GLY A 66 21.23 -4.93 11.28
C GLY A 66 22.10 -4.67 10.03
N SER A 67 23.21 -3.97 10.25
CA SER A 67 24.22 -3.50 9.28
C SER A 67 24.83 -4.59 8.37
N GLY A 68 24.08 -5.59 7.96
CA GLY A 68 24.55 -6.72 7.16
C GLY A 68 23.58 -7.23 6.10
N GLY A 69 22.51 -6.50 5.78
CA GLY A 69 21.66 -6.82 4.61
C GLY A 69 20.86 -8.13 4.68
N ARG A 70 20.91 -8.89 5.77
CA ARG A 70 20.05 -10.04 6.02
C ARG A 70 18.96 -9.65 7.00
N ALA A 71 17.75 -9.45 6.51
CA ALA A 71 16.57 -9.38 7.35
C ALA A 71 16.50 -10.65 8.21
N ARG A 72 16.77 -10.53 9.50
CA ARG A 72 16.42 -11.59 10.46
C ARG A 72 14.91 -11.64 10.55
N SER A 73 14.34 -12.51 9.72
CA SER A 73 12.94 -12.91 9.81
C SER A 73 12.72 -13.49 11.21
N GLY A 74 12.04 -12.75 12.10
CA GLY A 74 11.61 -13.32 13.36
C GLY A 74 11.71 -12.43 14.61
N SER A 75 12.42 -11.32 14.60
CA SER A 75 12.40 -10.41 15.76
C SER A 75 11.32 -9.34 15.56
N ILE A 76 10.15 -9.57 16.11
CA ILE A 76 9.15 -8.53 16.32
C ILE A 76 9.72 -7.61 17.39
N VAL A 77 10.33 -6.51 16.98
CA VAL A 77 10.80 -5.47 17.91
C VAL A 77 9.57 -4.76 18.46
N THR A 78 9.06 -5.24 19.58
CA THR A 78 7.90 -4.68 20.27
C THR A 78 8.37 -3.53 21.18
N THR A 79 8.85 -2.44 20.58
CA THR A 79 9.25 -1.25 21.34
C THR A 79 8.07 -0.35 21.66
N LEU A 80 7.02 -0.33 20.81
CA LEU A 80 5.81 0.43 21.07
C LEU A 80 4.83 -0.40 21.93
N ARG A 81 4.39 0.20 23.03
CA ARG A 81 3.43 -0.39 23.97
C ARG A 81 2.14 0.42 23.99
N GLU A 82 1.08 -0.21 24.45
CA GLU A 82 -0.23 0.45 24.63
C GLU A 82 -0.13 1.69 25.56
N ALA A 83 0.77 1.66 26.53
CA ALA A 83 1.04 2.79 27.43
C ALA A 83 1.56 4.01 26.65
N ASP A 84 2.43 3.79 25.64
CA ASP A 84 2.97 4.86 24.81
C ASP A 84 1.89 5.50 23.95
N TYR A 85 0.97 4.68 23.40
CA TYR A 85 -0.19 5.16 22.66
C TYR A 85 -1.10 6.03 23.52
N ARG A 86 -1.40 5.59 24.76
CA ARG A 86 -2.22 6.37 25.70
C ARG A 86 -1.54 7.68 26.10
N ALA A 87 -0.22 7.65 26.32
CA ALA A 87 0.56 8.84 26.66
C ALA A 87 0.57 9.86 25.50
N LEU A 88 0.74 9.41 24.25
CA LEU A 88 0.66 10.25 23.07
C LEU A 88 -0.71 10.92 22.93
N ARG A 89 -1.79 10.14 23.10
CA ARG A 89 -3.15 10.66 23.00
C ARG A 89 -3.48 11.68 24.08
N ALA A 90 -2.97 11.48 25.31
CA ALA A 90 -3.18 12.40 26.43
C ALA A 90 -2.29 13.65 26.34
N GLY A 91 -1.06 13.50 25.81
CA GLY A 91 -0.05 14.55 25.80
C GLY A 91 -0.15 15.54 24.62
N ILE A 92 -0.88 15.18 23.56
CA ILE A 92 -0.93 16.01 22.33
C ILE A 92 -2.38 16.35 21.96
N PRO A 93 -2.89 17.51 22.42
CA PRO A 93 -4.29 17.91 22.13
C PRO A 93 -4.61 18.12 20.65
N SER A 94 -3.58 18.34 19.82
CA SER A 94 -3.74 18.55 18.37
C SER A 94 -4.07 17.27 17.59
N ILE A 95 -4.04 16.10 18.23
CA ILE A 95 -4.40 14.84 17.60
C ILE A 95 -5.93 14.76 17.52
N ALA A 96 -6.46 14.95 16.32
CA ALA A 96 -7.91 14.85 16.09
C ALA A 96 -8.42 13.40 16.24
N ARG A 97 -7.67 12.44 15.74
CA ARG A 97 -7.98 10.98 15.81
C ARG A 97 -6.69 10.18 15.84
N SER A 98 -6.74 9.05 16.52
CA SER A 98 -5.62 8.09 16.58
C SER A 98 -6.17 6.67 16.62
N SER A 99 -5.39 5.73 16.13
CA SER A 99 -5.70 4.31 16.19
C SER A 99 -4.43 3.51 16.40
N ALA A 100 -4.46 2.64 17.38
CA ALA A 100 -3.43 1.62 17.54
C ALA A 100 -3.62 0.53 16.47
N LEU A 101 -2.51 0.04 15.91
CA LEU A 101 -2.51 -0.96 14.87
C LEU A 101 -1.58 -2.13 15.22
N VAL A 102 -2.05 -3.33 14.97
CA VAL A 102 -1.23 -4.56 15.00
C VAL A 102 -1.48 -5.31 13.71
N SER A 103 -0.43 -5.65 12.98
CA SER A 103 -0.55 -6.42 11.74
C SER A 103 0.24 -7.71 11.82
N ALA A 104 -0.36 -8.79 11.29
CA ALA A 104 0.30 -10.08 11.16
C ALA A 104 -0.25 -10.83 9.95
N SER A 105 0.59 -11.61 9.28
CA SER A 105 0.13 -12.54 8.25
C SER A 105 -0.39 -13.80 8.92
N LEU A 106 -1.69 -14.03 8.86
CA LEU A 106 -2.36 -15.13 9.54
C LEU A 106 -3.13 -16.00 8.55
N ARG A 107 -3.33 -17.25 8.93
CA ARG A 107 -4.15 -18.19 8.16
C ARG A 107 -5.63 -17.93 8.45
N LEU A 108 -6.36 -17.62 7.40
CA LEU A 108 -7.81 -17.52 7.39
C LEU A 108 -8.38 -18.83 6.90
N LYS A 109 -9.44 -19.34 7.53
CA LYS A 109 -10.19 -20.52 7.07
C LYS A 109 -11.69 -20.23 7.16
N ALA A 110 -12.39 -20.40 6.03
CA ALA A 110 -13.82 -20.35 5.92
C ALA A 110 -14.28 -21.65 5.24
N ALA A 111 -15.15 -22.43 5.90
CA ALA A 111 -15.55 -23.76 5.47
C ALA A 111 -14.32 -24.63 5.10
N GLU A 112 -14.21 -25.06 3.84
CA GLU A 112 -13.10 -25.87 3.33
C GLU A 112 -11.94 -25.05 2.75
N LEU A 113 -12.12 -23.75 2.52
CA LEU A 113 -11.12 -22.88 1.92
C LEU A 113 -10.22 -22.26 2.98
N SER A 114 -8.93 -22.18 2.66
CA SER A 114 -7.96 -21.51 3.53
C SER A 114 -7.00 -20.66 2.74
N LYS A 115 -6.68 -19.48 3.27
CA LYS A 115 -5.75 -18.52 2.67
C LYS A 115 -4.90 -17.88 3.75
N VAL A 116 -3.63 -17.60 3.46
CA VAL A 116 -2.81 -16.72 4.28
C VAL A 116 -3.00 -15.30 3.78
N SER A 117 -3.36 -14.40 4.69
CA SER A 117 -3.60 -12.99 4.36
C SER A 117 -3.09 -12.10 5.50
N PRO A 118 -2.71 -10.86 5.20
CA PRO A 118 -2.46 -9.87 6.24
C PRO A 118 -3.76 -9.59 7.01
N VAL A 119 -3.67 -9.66 8.33
CA VAL A 119 -4.76 -9.34 9.26
C VAL A 119 -4.30 -8.15 10.09
N VAL A 120 -5.13 -7.13 10.15
CA VAL A 120 -4.88 -5.90 10.89
C VAL A 120 -5.87 -5.79 12.04
N GLY A 121 -5.36 -5.81 13.27
CA GLY A 121 -6.13 -5.41 14.45
C GLY A 121 -6.06 -3.90 14.60
N CYS A 122 -7.21 -3.25 14.70
CA CYS A 122 -7.30 -1.79 14.74
C CYS A 122 -8.46 -1.32 15.62
N GLU A 123 -8.50 -0.04 15.92
CA GLU A 123 -9.64 0.63 16.54
C GLU A 123 -10.61 1.17 15.46
N PRO A 124 -11.90 1.45 15.80
CA PRO A 124 -12.89 1.95 14.83
C PRO A 124 -12.46 3.22 14.09
N ASP A 125 -11.70 4.10 14.75
CA ASP A 125 -11.19 5.33 14.16
C ASP A 125 -10.24 5.10 12.98
N PHE A 126 -9.63 3.92 12.87
CA PHE A 126 -8.78 3.56 11.74
C PHE A 126 -9.50 3.71 10.39
N PHE A 127 -10.74 3.24 10.29
CA PHE A 127 -11.52 3.31 9.06
C PHE A 127 -11.81 4.75 8.66
N ARG A 128 -12.04 5.63 9.65
CA ARG A 128 -12.24 7.07 9.45
C ARG A 128 -10.95 7.77 9.03
N ILE A 129 -9.81 7.46 9.67
CA ILE A 129 -8.49 8.01 9.35
C ILE A 129 -8.07 7.62 7.92
N LYS A 130 -8.29 6.37 7.55
CA LYS A 130 -7.94 5.85 6.21
C LYS A 130 -9.02 6.10 5.16
N HIS A 131 -10.16 6.71 5.54
CA HIS A 131 -11.32 6.88 4.66
C HIS A 131 -11.74 5.56 3.99
N TRP A 132 -11.74 4.48 4.75
CA TRP A 132 -12.17 3.18 4.25
C TRP A 132 -13.69 3.08 4.33
N ALA A 133 -14.31 2.85 3.18
CA ALA A 133 -15.74 2.63 3.08
C ALA A 133 -16.07 1.14 3.14
N VAL A 134 -17.21 0.84 3.74
CA VAL A 134 -17.78 -0.51 3.78
C VAL A 134 -18.74 -0.64 2.60
N ALA A 135 -18.60 -1.71 1.82
CA ALA A 135 -19.46 -2.03 0.70
C ALA A 135 -20.75 -2.74 1.17
N GLU A 136 -20.61 -3.61 2.19
CA GLU A 136 -21.69 -4.42 2.73
C GLU A 136 -21.47 -4.60 4.23
N GLY A 137 -22.53 -4.48 5.03
CA GLY A 137 -22.44 -4.57 6.49
C GLY A 137 -22.04 -3.26 7.17
N GLU A 138 -21.36 -3.35 8.30
CA GLU A 138 -20.99 -2.19 9.13
C GLU A 138 -19.62 -2.33 9.75
N VAL A 139 -19.03 -1.20 10.19
CA VAL A 139 -17.80 -1.17 10.98
C VAL A 139 -18.15 -1.47 12.43
N PHE A 140 -17.29 -2.23 13.12
CA PHE A 140 -17.43 -2.46 14.55
C PHE A 140 -17.34 -1.16 15.34
N ASP A 141 -18.05 -1.11 16.45
CA ASP A 141 -18.14 0.06 17.32
C ASP A 141 -17.22 -0.06 18.57
N ASP A 142 -17.15 1.04 19.34
CA ASP A 142 -16.38 1.07 20.59
C ASP A 142 -16.94 0.11 21.65
N ALA A 143 -18.23 -0.23 21.61
CA ALA A 143 -18.82 -1.18 22.54
C ALA A 143 -18.36 -2.60 22.23
N GLN A 144 -18.27 -2.96 20.95
CA GLN A 144 -17.72 -4.23 20.50
C GLN A 144 -16.21 -4.33 20.81
N LEU A 145 -15.48 -3.23 20.64
CA LEU A 145 -14.06 -3.16 21.00
C LEU A 145 -13.85 -3.39 22.50
N ARG A 146 -14.58 -2.68 23.37
CA ARG A 146 -14.45 -2.82 24.84
C ARG A 146 -14.77 -4.22 25.36
N ARG A 147 -15.73 -4.91 24.76
CA ARG A 147 -16.07 -6.30 25.13
C ARG A 147 -15.23 -7.35 24.39
N ALA A 148 -14.21 -6.91 23.66
CA ALA A 148 -13.34 -7.77 22.84
C ALA A 148 -14.15 -8.74 21.94
N ALA A 149 -15.18 -8.23 21.27
CA ALA A 149 -16.01 -9.01 20.38
C ALA A 149 -15.15 -9.58 19.23
N ARG A 150 -15.38 -10.83 18.90
CA ARG A 150 -14.66 -11.52 17.82
C ARG A 150 -15.34 -11.25 16.48
N VAL A 151 -15.21 -10.04 15.99
CA VAL A 151 -15.77 -9.58 14.72
C VAL A 151 -14.66 -9.24 13.74
N VAL A 152 -14.95 -9.36 12.45
CA VAL A 152 -13.99 -9.08 11.39
C VAL A 152 -14.67 -8.42 10.19
N LEU A 153 -13.98 -7.44 9.61
CA LEU A 153 -14.29 -6.90 8.29
C LEU A 153 -13.33 -7.54 7.28
N LEU A 154 -13.90 -8.01 6.18
CA LEU A 154 -13.15 -8.65 5.11
C LEU A 154 -12.84 -7.65 3.99
N GLY A 155 -11.62 -7.68 3.48
CA GLY A 155 -11.32 -7.01 2.22
C GLY A 155 -12.04 -7.69 1.06
N ALA A 156 -12.51 -6.95 0.06
CA ALA A 156 -13.28 -7.49 -1.06
C ALA A 156 -12.64 -8.70 -1.75
N THR A 157 -11.32 -8.66 -1.94
CA THR A 157 -10.57 -9.78 -2.54
C THR A 157 -10.61 -11.03 -1.65
N VAL A 158 -10.42 -10.86 -0.32
CA VAL A 158 -10.44 -11.99 0.62
C VAL A 158 -11.85 -12.57 0.74
N ALA A 159 -12.88 -11.73 0.75
CA ALA A 159 -14.27 -12.16 0.77
C ALA A 159 -14.59 -13.00 -0.49
N ARG A 160 -14.19 -12.53 -1.66
CA ARG A 160 -14.37 -13.26 -2.94
C ARG A 160 -13.62 -14.59 -2.96
N ASP A 161 -12.39 -14.63 -2.46
CA ASP A 161 -11.57 -15.85 -2.47
C ASP A 161 -12.08 -16.92 -1.49
N LEU A 162 -12.68 -16.53 -0.37
CA LEU A 162 -13.14 -17.46 0.66
C LEU A 162 -14.63 -17.82 0.55
N TYR A 163 -15.46 -16.91 0.04
CA TYR A 163 -16.91 -17.10 -0.02
C TYR A 163 -17.45 -17.06 -1.46
N GLY A 164 -16.61 -16.73 -2.47
CA GLY A 164 -17.06 -16.61 -3.86
C GLY A 164 -18.07 -15.48 -4.04
N SER A 165 -19.28 -15.83 -4.44
CA SER A 165 -20.41 -14.91 -4.58
C SER A 165 -21.33 -14.85 -3.37
N ALA A 166 -21.09 -15.67 -2.32
CA ALA A 166 -21.88 -15.66 -1.11
C ALA A 166 -21.48 -14.49 -0.21
N SER A 167 -22.46 -13.92 0.51
CA SER A 167 -22.15 -12.87 1.49
C SER A 167 -21.49 -13.48 2.72
N PRO A 168 -20.38 -12.91 3.20
CA PRO A 168 -19.72 -13.35 4.43
C PRO A 168 -20.36 -12.80 5.71
N LEU A 169 -21.44 -12.01 5.61
CA LEU A 169 -22.12 -11.40 6.75
C LEU A 169 -22.78 -12.45 7.64
N GLY A 170 -22.48 -12.40 8.95
CA GLY A 170 -22.97 -13.37 9.93
C GLY A 170 -22.27 -14.73 9.85
N GLU A 171 -21.41 -14.96 8.85
CA GLU A 171 -20.71 -16.22 8.70
C GLU A 171 -19.46 -16.29 9.60
N ARG A 172 -19.09 -17.52 9.96
CA ARG A 172 -17.93 -17.77 10.81
C ARG A 172 -16.65 -17.92 9.98
N LEU A 173 -15.66 -17.12 10.31
CA LEU A 173 -14.30 -17.20 9.78
C LEU A 173 -13.33 -17.57 10.90
N PHE A 174 -12.45 -18.52 10.66
CA PHE A 174 -11.38 -18.86 11.60
C PHE A 174 -10.10 -18.11 11.23
N ILE A 175 -9.61 -17.28 12.14
CA ILE A 175 -8.32 -16.61 12.05
C ILE A 175 -7.37 -17.32 12.99
N ASN A 176 -6.36 -18.00 12.46
CA ASN A 176 -5.42 -18.81 13.25
C ASN A 176 -6.13 -19.73 14.27
N ARG A 177 -7.19 -20.42 13.84
CA ARG A 177 -8.03 -21.34 14.63
C ARG A 177 -8.98 -20.66 15.64
N VAL A 178 -9.00 -19.34 15.73
CA VAL A 178 -9.95 -18.60 16.57
C VAL A 178 -11.14 -18.18 15.70
N PRO A 179 -12.40 -18.47 16.13
CA PRO A 179 -13.58 -18.08 15.35
C PRO A 179 -13.86 -16.59 15.48
N PHE A 180 -14.16 -15.96 14.36
CA PHE A 180 -14.62 -14.58 14.21
C PHE A 180 -15.92 -14.58 13.40
N GLU A 181 -16.74 -13.58 13.59
CA GLU A 181 -17.95 -13.33 12.82
C GLU A 181 -17.70 -12.25 11.79
N GLY A 182 -18.05 -12.50 10.52
CA GLY A 182 -17.98 -11.52 9.45
C GLY A 182 -19.09 -10.48 9.59
N ILE A 183 -18.74 -9.22 9.85
CA ILE A 183 -19.74 -8.14 10.03
C ILE A 183 -19.77 -7.14 8.88
N GLY A 184 -18.81 -7.21 7.95
CA GLY A 184 -18.79 -6.33 6.80
C GLY A 184 -17.73 -6.70 5.79
N VAL A 185 -17.91 -6.13 4.59
CA VAL A 185 -16.94 -6.21 3.47
C VAL A 185 -16.54 -4.80 3.08
N LEU A 186 -15.24 -4.57 2.98
CA LEU A 186 -14.68 -3.29 2.57
C LEU A 186 -14.80 -3.10 1.06
N VAL A 187 -14.97 -1.85 0.63
CA VAL A 187 -14.94 -1.49 -0.79
C VAL A 187 -13.58 -1.85 -1.38
N GLU A 188 -13.61 -2.45 -2.58
CA GLU A 188 -12.37 -2.77 -3.31
C GLU A 188 -11.63 -1.48 -3.65
N ARG A 189 -10.44 -1.31 -3.08
CA ARG A 189 -9.49 -0.29 -3.51
C ARG A 189 -8.50 -0.96 -4.44
N GLY A 190 -8.26 -0.35 -5.60
CA GLY A 190 -7.21 -0.80 -6.49
C GLY A 190 -5.90 -0.92 -5.71
N GLN A 191 -5.09 -1.93 -6.04
CA GLN A 191 -3.83 -2.26 -5.36
C GLN A 191 -2.98 -1.01 -5.12
N GLY A 192 -3.12 -0.41 -3.94
CA GLY A 192 -2.12 0.46 -3.36
C GLY A 192 -1.20 -0.45 -2.55
N ILE A 193 0.07 -0.38 -2.85
CA ILE A 193 1.11 -1.07 -2.09
C ILE A 193 1.02 -0.58 -0.64
N ASP A 194 0.67 -1.48 0.26
CA ASP A 194 0.77 -1.27 1.70
C ASP A 194 2.23 -1.27 2.15
#